data_28179d3666a66f0f5e6a5f6531c3744a
#
_entry.id   28179d3666a66f0f5e6a5f6531c3744a
#
_cell.length_a   1.000
_cell.length_b   1.000
_cell.length_c   1.000
_cell.angle_alpha   90.00
_cell.angle_beta   90.00
_cell.angle_gamma   90.00
#
_symmetry.space_group_name_H-M   'P 1'
#
loop_
_entity.id
_entity.type
_entity.pdbx_description
1 polymer ?
#
loop_
_entity_poly.entity_id
_entity_poly.type
_entity_poly.pdbx_seq_one_letter_code
_entity_poly.pdbx_strand_id
1 'polypeptide(L)'
;TNLIDAGAILIVVRSGILKHTLPVAISKCNLTVNQDMKALSVSKNFSNLFIYHYLVAKNHLVLRSTLKAGNTVESIDTQVFSEYLIPSPPRQEQIEIANVIESIASQIRKKKRKLAQTQSLKKSLMQDLLTGKVRVQVN
;
A
#
# COMPACT_ATOMS: atom_id res chain seq x y z
N THR A 1 19.31 16.65 -1.76
CA THR A 1 18.22 15.62 -1.79
C THR A 1 18.84 14.35 -1.22
N ASN A 2 18.33 13.87 -0.08
CA ASN A 2 18.88 12.66 0.55
C ASN A 2 18.37 11.42 -0.20
N LEU A 3 19.27 10.50 -0.51
CA LEU A 3 18.95 9.20 -1.05
C LEU A 3 18.27 8.36 0.04
N ILE A 4 17.17 7.73 -0.29
CA ILE A 4 16.38 6.87 0.59
C ILE A 4 16.57 5.43 0.12
N ASP A 5 16.96 4.55 1.01
CA ASP A 5 17.21 3.15 0.69
C ASP A 5 15.92 2.37 0.41
N ALA A 6 16.06 1.29 -0.34
CA ALA A 6 14.99 0.32 -0.55
C ALA A 6 14.49 -0.24 0.79
N GLY A 7 13.20 -0.46 0.91
CA GLY A 7 12.55 -0.94 2.14
C GLY A 7 12.10 0.16 3.10
N ALA A 8 12.36 1.44 2.79
CA ALA A 8 11.86 2.55 3.59
C ALA A 8 10.35 2.72 3.45
N ILE A 9 9.68 3.10 4.54
CA ILE A 9 8.27 3.46 4.52
C ILE A 9 8.15 4.91 4.07
N LEU A 10 7.33 5.15 3.05
CA LEU A 10 7.05 6.46 2.49
C LEU A 10 5.63 6.87 2.83
N ILE A 11 5.43 8.12 3.23
CA ILE A 11 4.11 8.73 3.45
C ILE A 11 4.00 10.03 2.68
N VAL A 12 2.81 10.35 2.22
CA VAL A 12 2.48 11.68 1.70
C VAL A 12 2.12 12.57 2.87
N VAL A 13 2.81 13.70 3.01
CA VAL A 13 2.60 14.64 4.12
C VAL A 13 1.87 15.92 3.71
N ARG A 14 1.74 16.18 2.39
CA ARG A 14 1.03 17.33 1.86
C ARG A 14 0.40 16.98 0.51
N SER A 15 -0.92 16.94 0.43
CA SER A 15 -1.68 16.72 -0.81
C SER A 15 -3.19 16.78 -0.54
N GLY A 16 -3.98 17.14 -1.54
CA GLY A 16 -5.45 17.07 -1.49
C GLY A 16 -6.00 15.64 -1.27
N ILE A 17 -5.22 14.58 -1.52
CA ILE A 17 -5.62 13.19 -1.24
C ILE A 17 -5.80 12.92 0.26
N LEU A 18 -5.14 13.71 1.11
CA LEU A 18 -5.24 13.60 2.57
C LEU A 18 -6.65 13.92 3.11
N LYS A 19 -7.55 14.46 2.28
CA LYS A 19 -9.00 14.51 2.58
C LYS A 19 -9.62 13.12 2.75
N HIS A 20 -9.07 12.13 2.10
CA HIS A 20 -9.67 10.80 1.99
C HIS A 20 -8.81 9.69 2.62
N THR A 21 -7.50 9.76 2.45
CA THR A 21 -6.59 8.69 2.88
C THR A 21 -5.18 9.22 3.10
N LEU A 22 -4.42 8.56 3.96
CA LEU A 22 -2.98 8.72 4.11
C LEU A 22 -2.28 7.72 3.17
N PRO A 23 -1.71 8.14 2.03
CA PRO A 23 -0.95 7.23 1.18
C PRO A 23 0.31 6.75 1.91
N VAL A 24 0.46 5.44 2.01
CA VAL A 24 1.61 4.77 2.61
C VAL A 24 2.15 3.74 1.63
N ALA A 25 3.46 3.71 1.43
CA ALA A 25 4.13 2.75 0.55
C ALA A 25 5.45 2.27 1.13
N ILE A 26 5.98 1.16 0.61
CA ILE A 26 7.36 0.72 0.86
C ILE A 26 8.15 0.88 -0.43
N SER A 27 9.31 1.56 -0.35
CA SER A 27 10.22 1.71 -1.48
C SER A 27 10.78 0.34 -1.92
N LYS A 28 10.76 0.07 -3.23
CA LYS A 28 11.34 -1.15 -3.81
C LYS A 28 12.77 -0.97 -4.30
N CYS A 29 13.21 0.26 -4.41
CA CYS A 29 14.54 0.65 -4.86
C CYS A 29 14.98 1.90 -4.12
N ASN A 30 16.24 2.25 -4.24
CA ASN A 30 16.75 3.52 -3.76
C ASN A 30 16.12 4.64 -4.57
N LEU A 31 15.65 5.68 -3.90
CA LEU A 31 14.95 6.80 -4.52
C LEU A 31 15.12 8.10 -3.72
N THR A 32 14.70 9.19 -4.31
CA THR A 32 14.55 10.48 -3.62
C THR A 32 13.08 10.89 -3.64
N VAL A 33 12.67 11.67 -2.65
CA VAL A 33 11.31 12.21 -2.56
C VAL A 33 11.32 13.74 -2.55
N ASN A 34 10.23 14.34 -2.97
CA ASN A 34 10.01 15.77 -2.85
C ASN A 34 9.55 16.15 -1.44
N GLN A 35 9.32 17.45 -1.19
CA GLN A 35 8.90 17.98 0.10
C GLN A 35 7.49 17.52 0.54
N ASP A 36 6.67 17.03 -0.37
CA ASP A 36 5.30 16.58 -0.10
C ASP A 36 5.24 15.12 0.38
N MET A 37 6.39 14.45 0.39
CA MET A 37 6.56 13.09 0.88
C MET A 37 7.67 13.01 1.94
N LYS A 38 7.55 12.06 2.84
CA LYS A 38 8.60 11.73 3.82
C LYS A 38 8.86 10.23 3.87
N ALA A 39 10.13 9.89 4.05
CA ALA A 39 10.53 8.55 4.47
C ALA A 39 10.56 8.48 5.99
N LEU A 40 10.01 7.43 6.55
CA LEU A 40 10.01 7.20 8.00
C LEU A 40 11.27 6.45 8.40
N SER A 41 12.01 7.00 9.35
CA SER A 41 13.08 6.30 10.06
C SER A 41 12.44 5.42 11.14
N VAL A 42 12.49 4.11 10.94
CA VAL A 42 11.95 3.14 11.89
C VAL A 42 13.08 2.62 12.77
N SER A 43 12.87 2.63 14.09
CA SER A 43 13.82 2.06 15.04
C SER A 43 14.12 0.59 14.73
N LYS A 44 15.35 0.14 15.04
CA LYS A 44 15.79 -1.27 14.85
C LYS A 44 14.92 -2.30 15.58
N ASN A 45 14.18 -1.87 16.60
CA ASN A 45 13.25 -2.72 17.34
C ASN A 45 11.95 -3.00 16.58
N PHE A 46 11.69 -2.29 15.51
CA PHE A 46 10.49 -2.46 14.69
C PHE A 46 10.78 -3.05 13.32
N SER A 47 9.85 -3.83 12.82
CA SER A 47 9.80 -4.27 11.44
C SER A 47 9.14 -3.20 10.56
N ASN A 48 9.82 -2.75 9.50
CA ASN A 48 9.23 -1.79 8.55
C ASN A 48 7.92 -2.33 7.96
N LEU A 49 7.86 -3.62 7.68
CA LEU A 49 6.68 -4.25 7.11
C LEU A 49 5.51 -4.27 8.10
N PHE A 50 5.78 -4.51 9.38
CA PHE A 50 4.76 -4.42 10.45
C PHE A 50 4.20 -3.00 10.56
N ILE A 51 5.08 -1.99 10.65
CA ILE A 51 4.66 -0.58 10.71
C ILE A 51 3.86 -0.18 9.47
N TYR A 52 4.31 -0.59 8.28
CA TYR A 52 3.58 -0.36 7.03
C TYR A 52 2.15 -0.92 7.10
N HIS A 53 1.99 -2.19 7.48
CA HIS A 53 0.67 -2.81 7.61
C HIS A 53 -0.19 -2.15 8.68
N TYR A 54 0.41 -1.75 9.80
CA TYR A 54 -0.30 -1.02 10.84
C TYR A 54 -0.85 0.31 10.31
N LEU A 55 -0.01 1.11 9.65
CA LEU A 55 -0.41 2.40 9.07
C LEU A 55 -1.50 2.23 8.00
N VAL A 56 -1.42 1.19 7.18
CA VAL A 56 -2.46 0.87 6.20
C VAL A 56 -3.77 0.47 6.89
N ALA A 57 -3.72 -0.40 7.89
CA ALA A 57 -4.90 -0.88 8.60
C ALA A 57 -5.60 0.21 9.44
N LYS A 58 -4.80 1.09 10.06
CA LYS A 58 -5.30 2.20 10.90
C LYS A 58 -5.33 3.55 10.18
N ASN A 59 -5.27 3.54 8.86
CA ASN A 59 -5.12 4.70 8.00
C ASN A 59 -6.00 5.89 8.40
N HIS A 60 -7.30 5.69 8.53
CA HIS A 60 -8.25 6.76 8.90
C HIS A 60 -8.02 7.31 10.30
N LEU A 61 -7.64 6.47 11.27
CA LEU A 61 -7.37 6.92 12.64
C LEU A 61 -6.11 7.77 12.68
N VAL A 62 -5.03 7.30 12.05
CA VAL A 62 -3.75 8.02 11.95
C VAL A 62 -3.97 9.36 11.25
N LEU A 63 -4.62 9.34 10.10
CA LEU A 63 -4.91 10.56 9.34
C LEU A 63 -5.69 11.58 10.18
N ARG A 64 -6.79 11.15 10.79
CA ARG A 64 -7.66 12.04 11.57
C ARG A 64 -6.92 12.67 12.76
N SER A 65 -6.02 11.93 13.41
CA SER A 65 -5.27 12.44 14.58
C SER A 65 -4.09 13.33 14.20
N THR A 66 -3.61 13.27 12.96
CA THR A 66 -2.39 13.95 12.53
C THR A 66 -2.60 15.03 11.47
N LEU A 67 -3.83 15.19 10.96
CA LEU A 67 -4.15 16.20 9.96
C LEU A 67 -4.12 17.60 10.58
N LYS A 68 -3.42 18.54 9.94
CA LYS A 68 -3.45 19.97 10.33
C LYS A 68 -4.76 20.63 9.93
N ALA A 69 -5.38 21.32 10.86
CA ALA A 69 -6.56 22.15 10.57
C ALA A 69 -6.17 23.48 9.89
N GLY A 70 -7.07 24.02 9.06
CA GLY A 70 -7.00 25.40 8.57
C GLY A 70 -6.08 25.66 7.38
N ASN A 71 -5.56 24.64 6.71
CA ASN A 71 -4.70 24.82 5.52
C ASN A 71 -5.51 24.77 4.23
N THR A 72 -5.09 25.55 3.21
CA THR A 72 -5.67 25.50 1.85
C THR A 72 -5.46 24.13 1.18
N VAL A 73 -4.33 23.47 1.48
CA VAL A 73 -4.02 22.11 1.06
C VAL A 73 -3.76 21.27 2.30
N GLU A 74 -4.42 20.13 2.41
CA GLU A 74 -4.28 19.25 3.54
C GLU A 74 -2.83 18.82 3.74
N SER A 75 -2.40 18.86 4.99
CA SER A 75 -1.06 18.46 5.40
C SER A 75 -1.08 17.73 6.73
N ILE A 76 -0.13 16.81 6.89
CA ILE A 76 0.11 16.10 8.14
C ILE A 76 0.93 17.00 9.08
N ASP A 77 0.52 17.06 10.35
CA ASP A 77 1.38 17.54 11.40
C ASP A 77 2.45 16.50 11.71
N THR A 78 3.66 16.76 11.26
CA THR A 78 4.75 15.80 11.37
C THR A 78 5.23 15.61 12.79
N GLN A 79 5.03 16.59 13.68
CA GLN A 79 5.35 16.46 15.10
C GLN A 79 4.32 15.51 15.76
N VAL A 80 3.04 15.80 15.61
CA VAL A 80 1.96 14.92 16.12
C VAL A 80 2.08 13.51 15.54
N PHE A 81 2.43 13.39 14.25
CA PHE A 81 2.66 12.09 13.63
C PHE A 81 3.85 11.33 14.27
N SER A 82 4.93 12.03 14.62
CA SER A 82 6.10 11.40 15.27
C SER A 82 5.81 10.91 16.68
N GLU A 83 4.82 11.49 17.34
CA GLU A 83 4.37 11.14 18.69
C GLU A 83 3.22 10.11 18.69
N TYR A 84 2.76 9.70 17.50
CA TYR A 84 1.67 8.75 17.37
C TYR A 84 2.06 7.37 17.91
N LEU A 85 1.29 6.88 18.89
CA LEU A 85 1.57 5.62 19.56
C LEU A 85 1.18 4.42 18.70
N ILE A 86 2.13 3.54 18.48
CA ILE A 86 1.98 2.27 17.75
C ILE A 86 2.22 1.12 18.71
N PRO A 87 1.37 0.05 18.72
CA PRO A 87 1.64 -1.15 19.50
C PRO A 87 3.03 -1.70 19.18
N SER A 88 3.75 -2.11 20.24
CA SER A 88 5.12 -2.62 20.14
C SER A 88 5.22 -4.04 20.71
N PRO A 89 4.66 -5.06 20.02
CA PRO A 89 4.91 -6.44 20.41
C PRO A 89 6.38 -6.81 20.20
N PRO A 90 6.87 -7.93 20.76
CA PRO A 90 8.22 -8.41 20.50
C PRO A 90 8.52 -8.47 18.99
N ARG A 91 9.76 -8.16 18.60
CA ARG A 91 10.14 -8.06 17.18
C ARG A 91 9.82 -9.32 16.37
N GLN A 92 9.97 -10.49 16.99
CA GLN A 92 9.63 -11.78 16.35
C GLN A 92 8.14 -11.84 16.00
N GLU A 93 7.27 -11.46 16.91
CA GLU A 93 5.83 -11.40 16.68
C GLU A 93 5.45 -10.40 15.59
N GLN A 94 6.09 -9.22 15.55
CA GLN A 94 5.89 -8.25 14.47
C GLN A 94 6.20 -8.86 13.09
N ILE A 95 7.29 -9.63 12.97
CA ILE A 95 7.68 -10.29 11.73
C ILE A 95 6.65 -11.35 11.33
N GLU A 96 6.20 -12.16 12.28
CA GLU A 96 5.20 -13.20 12.04
C GLU A 96 3.87 -12.61 11.58
N ILE A 97 3.37 -11.56 12.26
CA ILE A 97 2.16 -10.83 11.86
C ILE A 97 2.31 -10.30 10.42
N ALA A 98 3.42 -9.63 10.12
CA ALA A 98 3.65 -9.06 8.80
C ALA A 98 3.71 -10.13 7.70
N ASN A 99 4.37 -11.27 7.97
CA ASN A 99 4.46 -12.39 7.04
C ASN A 99 3.10 -13.02 6.73
N VAL A 100 2.25 -13.19 7.74
CA VAL A 100 0.88 -13.69 7.55
C VAL A 100 0.08 -12.75 6.65
N ILE A 101 0.13 -11.43 6.92
CA ILE A 101 -0.59 -10.43 6.11
C ILE A 101 -0.07 -10.43 4.68
N GLU A 102 1.26 -10.47 4.45
CA GLU A 102 1.84 -10.53 3.10
C GLU A 102 1.48 -11.81 2.35
N SER A 103 1.43 -12.95 3.04
CA SER A 103 0.98 -14.21 2.44
C SER A 103 -0.46 -14.09 1.90
N ILE A 104 -1.38 -13.57 2.73
CA ILE A 104 -2.77 -13.35 2.33
C ILE A 104 -2.85 -12.35 1.18
N ALA A 105 -2.16 -11.22 1.26
CA ALA A 105 -2.13 -10.20 0.21
C ALA A 105 -1.59 -10.77 -1.11
N SER A 106 -0.56 -11.62 -1.06
CA SER A 106 -0.01 -12.32 -2.22
C SER A 106 -1.05 -13.26 -2.86
N GLN A 107 -1.76 -14.04 -2.05
CA GLN A 107 -2.83 -14.93 -2.54
C GLN A 107 -3.96 -14.13 -3.21
N ILE A 108 -4.37 -13.01 -2.62
CA ILE A 108 -5.37 -12.12 -3.20
C ILE A 108 -4.90 -11.58 -4.55
N ARG A 109 -3.65 -11.09 -4.64
CA ARG A 109 -3.06 -10.63 -5.91
C ARG A 109 -3.05 -11.74 -6.98
N LYS A 110 -2.66 -12.96 -6.63
CA LYS A 110 -2.67 -14.11 -7.55
C LYS A 110 -4.09 -14.43 -8.05
N LYS A 111 -5.08 -14.45 -7.15
CA LYS A 111 -6.48 -14.72 -7.52
C LYS A 111 -7.06 -13.61 -8.40
N LYS A 112 -6.79 -12.33 -8.10
CA LYS A 112 -7.21 -11.20 -8.94
C LYS A 112 -6.62 -11.29 -10.35
N ARG A 113 -5.33 -11.63 -10.46
CA ARG A 113 -4.67 -11.83 -11.76
C ARG A 113 -5.30 -12.97 -12.55
N LYS A 114 -5.55 -14.11 -11.92
CA LYS A 114 -6.23 -15.26 -12.55
C LYS A 114 -7.64 -14.89 -13.02
N LEU A 115 -8.40 -14.15 -12.21
CA LEU A 115 -9.73 -13.66 -12.60
C LEU A 115 -9.67 -12.79 -13.85
N ALA A 116 -8.76 -11.80 -13.88
CA ALA A 116 -8.59 -10.94 -15.05
C ALA A 116 -8.20 -11.71 -16.32
N GLN A 117 -7.30 -12.71 -16.20
CA GLN A 117 -6.93 -13.59 -17.31
C GLN A 117 -8.12 -14.41 -17.82
N THR A 118 -8.91 -14.98 -16.91
CA THR A 118 -10.11 -15.77 -17.26
C THR A 118 -11.17 -14.89 -17.93
N GLN A 119 -11.38 -13.66 -17.44
CA GLN A 119 -12.30 -12.71 -18.07
C GLN A 119 -11.85 -12.31 -19.48
N SER A 120 -10.55 -12.08 -19.68
CA SER A 120 -9.96 -11.80 -20.98
C SER A 120 -10.11 -12.98 -21.95
N LEU A 121 -9.85 -14.20 -21.48
CA LEU A 121 -10.03 -15.43 -22.26
C LEU A 121 -11.51 -15.61 -22.67
N LYS A 122 -12.43 -15.45 -21.71
CA LYS A 122 -13.88 -15.49 -22.01
C LYS A 122 -14.25 -14.51 -23.12
N LYS A 123 -13.76 -13.26 -23.02
CA LYS A 123 -14.05 -12.23 -24.03
C LYS A 123 -13.51 -12.62 -25.42
N SER A 124 -12.26 -13.12 -25.47
CA SER A 124 -11.63 -13.57 -26.72
C SER A 124 -12.40 -14.73 -27.36
N LEU A 125 -12.72 -15.77 -26.56
CA LEU A 125 -13.48 -16.91 -27.05
C LEU A 125 -14.89 -16.53 -27.54
N MET A 126 -15.56 -15.63 -26.82
CA MET A 126 -16.87 -15.14 -27.30
C MET A 126 -16.75 -14.43 -28.64
N GLN A 127 -15.73 -13.61 -28.86
CA GLN A 127 -15.48 -12.96 -30.15
C GLN A 127 -15.20 -13.98 -31.24
N ASP A 128 -14.32 -14.93 -31.01
CA ASP A 128 -13.90 -15.90 -32.03
C ASP A 128 -15.06 -16.86 -32.40
N LEU A 129 -15.87 -17.27 -31.44
CA LEU A 129 -17.03 -18.15 -31.67
C LEU A 129 -18.20 -17.42 -32.35
N LEU A 130 -18.54 -16.21 -31.87
CA LEU A 130 -19.67 -15.44 -32.40
C LEU A 130 -19.41 -14.85 -33.78
N THR A 131 -18.15 -14.61 -34.13
CA THR A 131 -17.76 -14.16 -35.47
C THR A 131 -17.51 -15.33 -36.45
N GLY A 132 -17.61 -16.57 -35.98
CA GLY A 132 -17.39 -17.78 -36.82
C GLY A 132 -15.89 -18.01 -37.17
N LYS A 133 -14.98 -17.27 -36.55
CA LYS A 133 -13.53 -17.46 -36.73
C LYS A 133 -13.07 -18.83 -36.21
N VAL A 134 -13.70 -19.31 -35.15
CA VAL A 134 -13.55 -20.66 -34.61
C VAL A 134 -14.90 -21.31 -34.56
N ARG A 135 -15.00 -22.59 -35.00
CA ARG A 135 -16.22 -23.37 -34.97
C ARG A 135 -16.16 -24.45 -33.91
N VAL A 136 -17.29 -24.67 -33.24
CA VAL A 136 -17.44 -25.82 -32.34
C VAL A 136 -17.77 -27.05 -33.20
N GLN A 137 -17.05 -28.15 -33.01
CA GLN A 137 -17.44 -29.43 -33.60
C GLN A 137 -18.66 -29.94 -32.84
N VAL A 138 -19.78 -30.13 -33.56
CA VAL A 138 -20.97 -30.76 -33.03
C VAL A 138 -20.92 -32.23 -33.42
N ASN A 139 -20.88 -33.11 -32.42
CA ASN A 139 -21.02 -34.58 -32.64
C ASN A 139 -22.47 -34.95 -32.91
#